data_2b90fb3643c807bfa61c23d8b9ec994f
#
_entry.id   2b90fb3643c807bfa61c23d8b9ec994f
#
_cell.length_a   1.000
_cell.length_b   1.000
_cell.length_c   1.000
_cell.angle_alpha   90.00
_cell.angle_beta   90.00
_cell.angle_gamma   90.00
#
_symmetry.space_group_name_H-M   'P 1'
#
loop_
_entity.id
_entity.type
_entity.pdbx_description
1 polymer ?
#
loop_
_entity_poly.entity_id
_entity_poly.type
_entity_poly.pdbx_seq_one_letter_code
_entity_poly.pdbx_strand_id
1 'polypeptide(L)'
;MKKNLNVDAMILDLRNVQEDFLNRYEQIKLDCMIALTSPRVQTLLSQHNISLDSMLCKNVPEEVSVGVVNGKVTLSSASQTTAGQVLVVNGKLMITPDAAEVLQKYACILVNGMIY
;
A
#
# COMPACT_ATOMS: atom_id res chain seq x y z
N MET A 1 25.93 5.42 18.28
CA MET A 1 24.66 6.19 18.37
C MET A 1 23.77 5.81 17.20
N LYS A 2 22.52 5.44 17.48
CA LYS A 2 21.54 5.16 16.43
C LYS A 2 21.03 6.45 15.82
N LYS A 3 20.69 6.38 14.54
CA LYS A 3 20.15 7.53 13.81
C LYS A 3 18.63 7.50 13.81
N ASN A 4 18.02 8.63 13.52
CA ASN A 4 16.59 8.71 13.25
C ASN A 4 16.33 8.54 11.76
N LEU A 5 15.23 7.85 11.43
CA LEU A 5 14.79 7.68 10.05
C LEU A 5 13.48 8.45 9.86
N ASN A 6 13.45 9.31 8.85
CA ASN A 6 12.24 10.02 8.43
C ASN A 6 11.95 9.65 6.99
N VAL A 7 10.75 9.16 6.73
CA VAL A 7 10.31 8.78 5.40
C VAL A 7 9.06 9.57 5.05
N ASP A 8 9.06 10.16 3.87
CA ASP A 8 7.92 10.88 3.32
C ASP A 8 7.66 10.33 1.91
N ALA A 9 6.54 9.66 1.73
CA ALA A 9 6.21 8.99 0.48
C ALA A 9 4.71 9.03 0.24
N MET A 10 4.30 8.83 -1.01
CA MET A 10 2.88 8.72 -1.33
C MET A 10 2.33 7.38 -0.90
N ILE A 11 3.07 6.30 -1.16
CA ILE A 11 2.64 4.94 -0.85
C ILE A 11 3.79 4.23 -0.16
N LEU A 12 3.51 3.65 0.99
CA LEU A 12 4.46 2.80 1.72
C LEU A 12 3.87 1.41 1.86
N ASP A 13 4.57 0.41 1.32
CA ASP A 13 4.26 -0.99 1.58
C ASP A 13 5.22 -1.50 2.65
N LEU A 14 4.71 -1.65 3.86
CA LEU A 14 5.51 -2.02 5.02
C LEU A 14 5.55 -3.53 5.25
N ARG A 15 4.90 -4.32 4.41
CA ARG A 15 4.72 -5.76 4.66
C ARG A 15 6.02 -6.55 4.64
N ASN A 16 7.08 -6.02 4.00
CA ASN A 16 8.39 -6.69 3.92
C ASN A 16 9.38 -6.17 4.96
N VAL A 17 8.96 -5.30 5.87
CA VAL A 17 9.84 -4.73 6.88
C VAL A 17 10.27 -5.82 7.85
N GLN A 18 11.57 -5.87 8.17
CA GLN A 18 12.15 -6.82 9.11
C GLN A 18 12.59 -6.11 10.39
N GLU A 19 12.57 -6.84 11.50
CA GLU A 19 12.96 -6.27 12.80
C GLU A 19 14.40 -5.79 12.80
N ASP A 20 15.31 -6.50 12.12
CA ASP A 20 16.71 -6.07 12.02
C ASP A 20 16.86 -4.68 11.44
N PHE A 21 16.05 -4.35 10.45
CA PHE A 21 16.06 -3.02 9.85
C PHE A 21 15.60 -1.98 10.88
N LEU A 22 14.55 -2.26 11.63
CA LEU A 22 14.01 -1.33 12.61
C LEU A 22 14.97 -1.08 13.75
N ASN A 23 15.77 -2.09 14.12
CA ASN A 23 16.73 -1.97 15.22
C ASN A 23 17.90 -1.05 14.91
N ARG A 24 18.07 -0.64 13.67
CA ARG A 24 19.14 0.27 13.24
C ARG A 24 18.87 1.72 13.61
N TYR A 25 17.65 2.04 13.99
CA TYR A 25 17.23 3.42 14.22
C TYR A 25 16.71 3.58 15.64
N GLU A 26 16.96 4.76 16.20
CA GLU A 26 16.42 5.12 17.52
C GLU A 26 14.96 5.50 17.44
N GLN A 27 14.61 6.24 16.40
CA GLN A 27 13.25 6.67 16.15
C GLN A 27 12.96 6.63 14.64
N ILE A 28 11.79 6.18 14.27
CA ILE A 28 11.36 6.10 12.88
C ILE A 28 10.06 6.88 12.74
N LYS A 29 10.05 7.83 11.80
CA LYS A 29 8.85 8.60 11.48
C LYS A 29 8.49 8.35 10.02
N LEU A 30 7.26 7.89 9.79
CA LEU A 30 6.77 7.54 8.48
C LEU A 30 5.54 8.41 8.16
N ASP A 31 5.63 9.20 7.10
CA ASP A 31 4.52 9.99 6.59
C ASP A 31 4.18 9.50 5.19
N CYS A 32 2.90 9.17 4.96
CA CYS A 32 2.46 8.73 3.65
C CYS A 32 0.97 8.99 3.45
N MET A 33 0.52 8.89 2.21
CA MET A 33 -0.91 8.98 1.91
C MET A 33 -1.57 7.62 2.09
N ILE A 34 -0.93 6.55 1.62
CA ILE A 34 -1.43 5.18 1.72
C ILE A 34 -0.35 4.31 2.34
N ALA A 35 -0.70 3.61 3.42
CA ALA A 35 0.18 2.63 4.05
C ALA A 35 -0.44 1.24 3.95
N LEU A 36 0.37 0.27 3.56
CA LEU A 36 -0.03 -1.14 3.54
C LEU A 36 0.73 -1.87 4.65
N THR A 37 0.00 -2.53 5.53
CA THR A 37 0.57 -3.24 6.67
C THR A 37 0.04 -4.68 6.69
N SER A 38 0.60 -5.49 7.60
CA SER A 38 0.11 -6.83 7.90
C SER A 38 0.07 -7.00 9.41
N PRO A 39 -0.57 -8.07 9.94
CA PRO A 39 -0.59 -8.29 11.39
C PRO A 39 0.82 -8.37 11.99
N ARG A 40 1.77 -9.00 11.30
CA ARG A 40 3.16 -9.07 11.74
C ARG A 40 3.77 -7.67 11.86
N VAL A 41 3.57 -6.84 10.84
CA VAL A 41 4.11 -5.48 10.82
C VAL A 41 3.48 -4.62 11.90
N GLN A 42 2.17 -4.74 12.13
CA GLN A 42 1.51 -3.98 13.18
C GLN A 42 2.09 -4.29 14.56
N THR A 43 2.44 -5.55 14.81
CA THR A 43 3.13 -5.93 16.04
C THR A 43 4.49 -5.27 16.13
N LEU A 44 5.27 -5.29 15.05
CA LEU A 44 6.57 -4.63 15.02
C LEU A 44 6.46 -3.13 15.27
N LEU A 45 5.48 -2.47 14.66
CA LEU A 45 5.28 -1.03 14.84
C LEU A 45 4.98 -0.68 16.29
N SER A 46 4.27 -1.54 17.02
CA SER A 46 3.95 -1.30 18.42
C SER A 46 5.12 -1.58 19.36
N GLN A 47 6.08 -2.42 18.95
CA GLN A 47 7.23 -2.79 19.77
C GLN A 47 8.42 -1.84 19.62
N HIS A 48 8.43 -1.02 18.59
CA HIS A 48 9.53 -0.09 18.30
C HIS A 48 9.03 1.35 18.36
N ASN A 49 9.95 2.30 18.46
CA ASN A 49 9.62 3.71 18.50
C ASN A 49 9.34 4.22 17.09
N ILE A 50 8.16 3.91 16.58
CA ILE A 50 7.76 4.24 15.21
C ILE A 50 6.48 5.07 15.25
N SER A 51 6.51 6.20 14.54
CA SER A 51 5.36 7.04 14.31
C SER A 51 4.93 6.89 12.85
N LEU A 52 3.70 6.44 12.62
CA LEU A 52 3.14 6.30 11.27
C LEU A 52 1.96 7.26 11.13
N ASP A 53 2.09 8.19 10.19
CA ASP A 53 1.03 9.13 9.85
C ASP A 53 0.62 8.87 8.41
N SER A 54 -0.62 8.41 8.22
CA SER A 54 -1.15 8.11 6.90
C SER A 54 -2.62 8.50 6.81
N MET A 55 -3.05 8.92 5.63
CA MET A 55 -4.46 9.21 5.40
C MET A 55 -5.28 7.93 5.26
N LEU A 56 -4.69 6.89 4.68
CA LEU A 56 -5.33 5.59 4.50
C LEU A 56 -4.35 4.51 4.89
N CYS A 57 -4.74 3.65 5.83
CA CYS A 57 -3.94 2.51 6.23
C CYS A 57 -4.76 1.24 6.01
N LYS A 58 -4.21 0.30 5.24
CA LYS A 58 -4.89 -0.94 4.90
C LYS A 58 -4.07 -2.14 5.35
N ASN A 59 -4.71 -3.06 6.05
CA ASN A 59 -4.11 -4.32 6.44
C ASN A 59 -4.25 -5.30 5.28
N VAL A 60 -3.12 -5.70 4.69
CA VAL A 60 -3.08 -6.63 3.55
C VAL A 60 -2.21 -7.82 3.94
N PRO A 61 -2.72 -9.05 3.88
CA PRO A 61 -1.91 -10.22 4.18
C PRO A 61 -0.66 -10.29 3.30
N GLU A 62 0.44 -10.81 3.85
CA GLU A 62 1.73 -10.81 3.14
C GLU A 62 1.72 -11.68 1.88
N GLU A 63 0.86 -12.71 1.83
CA GLU A 63 0.73 -13.57 0.67
C GLU A 63 -0.05 -12.96 -0.49
N VAL A 64 -0.70 -11.81 -0.28
CA VAL A 64 -1.51 -11.16 -1.31
C VAL A 64 -0.62 -10.25 -2.16
N SER A 65 -0.73 -10.37 -3.48
CA SER A 65 0.00 -9.51 -4.42
C SER A 65 -0.58 -8.10 -4.43
N VAL A 66 0.30 -7.12 -4.54
CA VAL A 66 -0.09 -5.70 -4.65
C VAL A 66 0.52 -5.12 -5.91
N GLY A 67 -0.33 -4.57 -6.78
CA GLY A 67 0.11 -3.80 -7.94
C GLY A 67 0.01 -2.32 -7.63
N VAL A 68 1.07 -1.56 -7.89
CA VAL A 68 1.10 -0.11 -7.67
C VAL A 68 1.26 0.57 -9.02
N VAL A 69 0.37 1.51 -9.31
CA VAL A 69 0.42 2.31 -10.54
C VAL A 69 0.50 3.78 -10.16
N ASN A 70 1.52 4.47 -10.66
CA ASN A 70 1.63 5.91 -10.56
C ASN A 70 1.24 6.53 -11.89
N GLY A 71 0.25 7.44 -11.87
CA GLY A 71 -0.24 8.09 -13.06
C GLY A 71 -1.66 7.63 -13.42
N LYS A 72 -1.84 7.19 -14.66
CA LYS A 72 -3.18 6.85 -15.17
C LYS A 72 -3.27 5.37 -15.48
N VAL A 73 -4.36 4.75 -15.05
CA VAL A 73 -4.69 3.37 -15.42
C VAL A 73 -6.14 3.28 -15.87
N THR A 74 -6.41 2.46 -16.86
CA THR A 74 -7.76 2.19 -17.35
C THR A 74 -8.06 0.70 -17.15
N LEU A 75 -9.17 0.42 -16.46
CA LEU A 75 -9.67 -0.95 -16.29
C LEU A 75 -10.83 -1.20 -17.24
N SER A 76 -10.72 -2.24 -18.03
CA SER A 76 -11.72 -2.64 -19.01
C SER A 76 -11.84 -4.15 -19.04
N SER A 77 -12.75 -4.69 -19.86
CA SER A 77 -12.88 -6.14 -20.01
C SER A 77 -11.61 -6.78 -20.56
N ALA A 78 -10.76 -6.02 -21.25
CA ALA A 78 -9.50 -6.50 -21.81
C ALA A 78 -8.35 -6.48 -20.80
N SER A 79 -8.53 -5.90 -19.62
CA SER A 79 -7.48 -5.84 -18.62
C SER A 79 -7.18 -7.23 -18.07
N GLN A 80 -5.90 -7.54 -17.90
CA GLN A 80 -5.45 -8.80 -17.33
C GLN A 80 -5.11 -8.60 -15.86
N THR A 81 -5.64 -9.45 -15.00
CA THR A 81 -5.37 -9.38 -13.57
C THR A 81 -5.45 -10.78 -12.96
N THR A 82 -4.67 -10.98 -11.89
CA THR A 82 -4.74 -12.20 -11.09
C THR A 82 -5.80 -12.01 -10.00
N ALA A 83 -6.64 -13.02 -9.80
CA ALA A 83 -7.69 -12.97 -8.80
C ALA A 83 -7.10 -12.80 -7.38
N GLY A 84 -7.75 -11.98 -6.56
CA GLY A 84 -7.34 -11.73 -5.18
C GLY A 84 -6.23 -10.70 -5.01
N GLN A 85 -5.86 -10.00 -6.05
CA GLN A 85 -4.82 -8.98 -6.01
C GLN A 85 -5.34 -7.66 -5.42
N VAL A 86 -4.46 -6.90 -4.78
CA VAL A 86 -4.74 -5.53 -4.37
C VAL A 86 -4.13 -4.58 -5.40
N LEU A 87 -4.91 -3.61 -5.84
CA LEU A 87 -4.43 -2.56 -6.75
C LEU A 87 -4.37 -1.24 -6.01
N VAL A 88 -3.24 -0.56 -6.09
CA VAL A 88 -3.05 0.78 -5.55
C VAL A 88 -2.76 1.73 -6.71
N VAL A 89 -3.60 2.75 -6.85
CA VAL A 89 -3.44 3.75 -7.91
C VAL A 89 -3.15 5.09 -7.28
N ASN A 90 -2.02 5.67 -7.65
CA ASN A 90 -1.66 7.03 -7.27
C ASN A 90 -1.80 7.92 -8.50
N GLY A 91 -2.98 8.53 -8.65
CA GLY A 91 -3.27 9.38 -9.80
C GLY A 91 -4.71 9.21 -10.27
N LYS A 92 -4.90 8.66 -11.46
CA LYS A 92 -6.21 8.61 -12.11
C LYS A 92 -6.58 7.18 -12.47
N LEU A 93 -7.74 6.73 -12.01
CA LEU A 93 -8.31 5.43 -12.36
C LEU A 93 -9.53 5.65 -13.23
N MET A 94 -9.53 5.09 -14.44
CA MET A 94 -10.67 5.09 -15.35
C MET A 94 -11.25 3.68 -15.43
N ILE A 95 -12.57 3.57 -15.36
CA ILE A 95 -13.28 2.30 -15.39
C ILE A 95 -14.27 2.35 -16.52
N THR A 96 -14.15 1.41 -17.45
CA THR A 96 -15.10 1.31 -18.56
C THR A 96 -16.36 0.56 -18.13
N PRO A 97 -17.50 0.74 -18.84
CA PRO A 97 -18.75 0.05 -18.47
C PRO A 97 -18.66 -1.47 -18.50
N ASP A 98 -17.74 -2.04 -19.27
CA ASP A 98 -17.59 -3.50 -19.41
C ASP A 98 -16.57 -4.11 -18.42
N ALA A 99 -16.12 -3.35 -17.41
CA ALA A 99 -15.06 -3.77 -16.51
C ALA A 99 -15.55 -4.54 -15.26
N ALA A 100 -16.85 -4.84 -15.16
CA ALA A 100 -17.40 -5.40 -13.92
C ALA A 100 -16.73 -6.70 -13.51
N GLU A 101 -16.43 -7.62 -14.43
CA GLU A 101 -15.77 -8.88 -14.12
C GLU A 101 -14.34 -8.66 -13.65
N VAL A 102 -13.62 -7.70 -14.26
CA VAL A 102 -12.25 -7.36 -13.87
C VAL A 102 -12.23 -6.80 -12.46
N LEU A 103 -13.16 -5.89 -12.14
CA LEU A 103 -13.23 -5.30 -10.81
C LEU A 103 -13.45 -6.36 -9.72
N GLN A 104 -14.26 -7.38 -10.01
CA GLN A 104 -14.55 -8.44 -9.05
C GLN A 104 -13.33 -9.31 -8.75
N LYS A 105 -12.33 -9.33 -9.61
CA LYS A 105 -11.12 -10.12 -9.40
C LYS A 105 -10.20 -9.50 -8.34
N TYR A 106 -10.28 -8.20 -8.12
CA TYR A 106 -9.45 -7.55 -7.12
C TYR A 106 -10.00 -7.76 -5.72
N ALA A 107 -9.13 -8.05 -4.78
CA ALA A 107 -9.49 -8.10 -3.37
C ALA A 107 -9.79 -6.69 -2.85
N CYS A 108 -9.03 -5.70 -3.32
CA CYS A 108 -9.19 -4.31 -2.91
C CYS A 108 -8.57 -3.40 -3.96
N ILE A 109 -9.15 -2.23 -4.16
CA ILE A 109 -8.60 -1.18 -5.01
C ILE A 109 -8.54 0.09 -4.19
N LEU A 110 -7.33 0.62 -4.03
CA LEU A 110 -7.07 1.85 -3.27
C LEU A 110 -6.63 2.93 -4.23
N VAL A 111 -7.32 4.07 -4.21
CA VAL A 111 -7.02 5.17 -5.13
C VAL A 111 -6.69 6.42 -4.33
N ASN A 112 -5.51 6.98 -4.60
CA ASN A 112 -5.16 8.31 -4.15
C ASN A 112 -5.20 9.23 -5.35
N GLY A 113 -6.33 9.90 -5.54
CA GLY A 113 -6.56 10.74 -6.71
C GLY A 113 -8.00 10.70 -7.15
N MET A 114 -8.23 10.44 -8.43
CA MET A 114 -9.57 10.53 -9.03
C MET A 114 -9.99 9.21 -9.69
N ILE A 115 -11.28 8.92 -9.60
CA ILE A 115 -11.93 7.78 -10.25
C ILE A 115 -12.91 8.31 -11.30
N TYR A 116 -12.89 7.73 -12.47
CA TYR A 116 -13.80 8.08 -13.56
C TYR A 116 -14.61 6.90 -14.05
#